data_3ba27d79a7696ff1f18a69dcddd4330a
#
_entry.id   3ba27d79a7696ff1f18a69dcddd4330a
#
_cell.length_a   1.000
_cell.length_b   1.000
_cell.length_c   1.000
_cell.angle_alpha   90.00
_cell.angle_beta   90.00
_cell.angle_gamma   90.00
#
_symmetry.space_group_name_H-M   'P 1'
#
loop_
_entity.id
_entity.type
_entity.pdbx_description
1 polymer ?
#
loop_
_entity_poly.entity_id
_entity_poly.type
_entity_poly.pdbx_seq_one_letter_code
_entity_poly.pdbx_strand_id
1 'polypeptide(L)'
;MELHVDLRWLLDRQEDLLGKELAVRDYSGLMAAVARHKVNTPGIDVGEPDAYWRAAALLDALVLLRPLAARNAFFAYGVTVAYIRASGRTVDDAFESWESLIRDIRGLRLSVYDIADRLRSMQSGI
;
A
#
# COMPACT_ATOMS: atom_id res chain seq x y z
N MET A 1 -15.58 7.67 -7.27
CA MET A 1 -14.39 8.42 -7.73
C MET A 1 -13.13 7.73 -7.28
N GLU A 2 -12.22 7.49 -8.20
CA GLU A 2 -10.95 6.84 -7.88
C GLU A 2 -9.95 7.85 -7.33
N LEU A 3 -9.27 7.47 -6.26
CA LEU A 3 -8.18 8.25 -5.71
C LEU A 3 -6.86 7.78 -6.31
N HIS A 4 -6.14 8.72 -6.92
CA HIS A 4 -4.75 8.49 -7.32
C HIS A 4 -3.88 9.43 -6.49
N VAL A 5 -2.83 8.89 -5.92
CA VAL A 5 -1.88 9.67 -5.12
C VAL A 5 -0.59 9.87 -5.90
N ASP A 6 0.21 10.82 -5.47
CA ASP A 6 1.47 11.16 -6.12
C ASP A 6 2.65 11.05 -5.13
N LEU A 7 3.84 11.36 -5.62
CA LEU A 7 5.05 11.31 -4.80
C LEU A 7 4.94 12.23 -3.59
N ARG A 8 4.38 13.42 -3.75
CA ARG A 8 4.22 14.37 -2.64
C ARG A 8 3.35 13.79 -1.54
N TRP A 9 2.27 13.11 -1.92
CA TRP A 9 1.40 12.48 -0.95
C TRP A 9 2.14 11.42 -0.14
N LEU A 10 2.99 10.61 -0.80
CA LEU A 10 3.80 9.61 -0.11
C LEU A 10 4.80 10.24 0.85
N LEU A 11 5.44 11.33 0.44
CA LEU A 11 6.40 12.04 1.28
C LEU A 11 5.73 12.67 2.50
N ASP A 12 4.52 13.19 2.33
CA ASP A 12 3.74 13.72 3.45
C ASP A 12 3.37 12.61 4.44
N ARG A 13 3.01 11.43 3.95
CA ARG A 13 2.73 10.27 4.82
C ARG A 13 3.99 9.79 5.54
N GLN A 14 5.14 9.81 4.87
CA GLN A 14 6.40 9.45 5.52
C GLN A 14 6.69 10.38 6.70
N GLU A 15 6.53 11.67 6.50
CA GLU A 15 6.74 12.65 7.57
C GLU A 15 5.76 12.45 8.72
N ASP A 16 4.48 12.23 8.41
CA ASP A 16 3.45 12.01 9.43
C ASP A 16 3.70 10.74 10.26
N LEU A 17 4.16 9.68 9.61
CA LEU A 17 4.32 8.36 10.26
C LEU A 17 5.66 8.22 10.96
N LEU A 18 6.71 8.79 10.41
CA LEU A 18 8.09 8.48 10.81
C LEU A 18 8.91 9.71 11.21
N GLY A 19 8.36 10.92 11.02
CA GLY A 19 9.06 12.16 11.29
C GLY A 19 10.02 12.55 10.17
N LYS A 20 10.67 13.70 10.36
CA LYS A 20 11.50 14.30 9.31
C LYS A 20 12.90 13.71 9.20
N GLU A 21 13.33 12.97 10.21
CA GLU A 21 14.72 12.52 10.30
C GLU A 21 15.02 11.28 9.48
N LEU A 22 14.00 10.49 9.13
CA LEU A 22 14.20 9.26 8.39
C LEU A 22 14.29 9.56 6.89
N ALA A 23 15.47 9.31 6.32
CA ALA A 23 15.74 9.65 4.93
C ALA A 23 15.08 8.68 3.95
N VAL A 24 14.64 9.23 2.82
CA VAL A 24 14.33 8.42 1.65
C VAL A 24 15.64 7.98 1.02
N ARG A 25 15.79 6.68 0.84
CA ARG A 25 16.98 6.07 0.28
C ARG A 25 16.88 5.92 -1.23
N ASP A 26 15.67 5.68 -1.72
CA ASP A 26 15.43 5.38 -3.13
C ASP A 26 14.11 6.00 -3.59
N TYR A 27 14.18 7.17 -4.18
CA TYR A 27 12.99 7.85 -4.71
C TYR A 27 12.35 7.06 -5.85
N SER A 28 13.15 6.28 -6.60
CA SER A 28 12.58 5.47 -7.69
C SER A 28 11.62 4.41 -7.16
N GLY A 29 11.86 3.89 -5.96
CA GLY A 29 10.93 2.97 -5.32
C GLY A 29 9.59 3.61 -4.98
N LEU A 30 9.62 4.85 -4.50
CA LEU A 30 8.38 5.60 -4.26
C LEU A 30 7.64 5.88 -5.56
N MET A 31 8.35 6.29 -6.60
CA MET A 31 7.75 6.56 -7.90
C MET A 31 7.18 5.32 -8.55
N ALA A 32 7.84 4.17 -8.37
CA ALA A 32 7.34 2.89 -8.86
C ALA A 32 6.01 2.52 -8.17
N ALA A 33 5.92 2.74 -6.86
CA ALA A 33 4.68 2.49 -6.13
C ALA A 33 3.54 3.38 -6.64
N VAL A 34 3.83 4.67 -6.86
CA VAL A 34 2.85 5.60 -7.45
C VAL A 34 2.37 5.10 -8.80
N ALA A 35 3.30 4.72 -9.68
CA ALA A 35 2.96 4.25 -11.02
C ALA A 35 2.12 2.98 -10.98
N ARG A 36 2.48 2.03 -10.14
CA ARG A 36 1.79 0.73 -10.08
C ARG A 36 0.35 0.86 -9.60
N HIS A 37 0.08 1.72 -8.62
CA HIS A 37 -1.29 1.85 -8.12
C HIS A 37 -2.24 2.50 -9.12
N LYS A 38 -1.72 3.19 -10.13
CA LYS A 38 -2.51 3.85 -11.18
C LYS A 38 -2.86 2.92 -12.33
N VAL A 39 -2.21 1.77 -12.44
CA VAL A 39 -2.43 0.85 -13.55
C VAL A 39 -3.83 0.24 -13.45
N ASN A 40 -4.49 0.11 -14.58
CA ASN A 40 -5.74 -0.62 -14.66
C ASN A 40 -5.46 -2.12 -14.80
N THR A 41 -6.34 -2.93 -14.22
CA THR A 41 -6.19 -4.39 -14.31
C THR A 41 -6.30 -4.82 -15.75
N PRO A 42 -5.43 -5.73 -16.23
CA PRO A 42 -5.58 -6.27 -17.57
C PRO A 42 -6.67 -7.33 -17.60
N GLY A 43 -7.44 -7.36 -18.65
CA GLY A 43 -8.38 -8.43 -18.89
C GLY A 43 -9.78 -8.16 -18.35
N ILE A 44 -10.73 -8.71 -19.08
CA ILE A 44 -12.17 -8.52 -18.83
C ILE A 44 -12.63 -9.27 -17.58
N ASP A 45 -11.98 -10.41 -17.29
CA ASP A 45 -12.42 -11.31 -16.22
C ASP A 45 -12.10 -10.83 -14.83
N VAL A 46 -11.21 -9.86 -14.70
CA VAL A 46 -10.73 -9.37 -13.39
C VAL A 46 -11.52 -8.16 -12.93
N GLY A 47 -12.31 -7.57 -13.81
CA GLY A 47 -13.05 -6.35 -13.52
C GLY A 47 -12.15 -5.12 -13.40
N GLU A 48 -12.74 -4.01 -13.01
CA GLU A 48 -12.00 -2.78 -12.82
C GLU A 48 -11.33 -2.75 -11.45
N PRO A 49 -10.16 -2.11 -11.34
CA PRO A 49 -9.48 -2.03 -10.05
C PRO A 49 -10.30 -1.15 -9.09
N ASP A 50 -10.48 -1.65 -7.88
CA ASP A 50 -11.10 -0.88 -6.80
C ASP A 50 -10.03 -0.30 -5.88
N ALA A 51 -10.47 0.40 -4.83
CA ALA A 51 -9.54 1.00 -3.86
C ALA A 51 -8.65 -0.05 -3.20
N TYR A 52 -9.16 -1.24 -2.92
CA TYR A 52 -8.36 -2.30 -2.29
C TYR A 52 -7.30 -2.86 -3.24
N TRP A 53 -7.59 -2.95 -4.53
CA TRP A 53 -6.60 -3.38 -5.51
C TRP A 53 -5.47 -2.34 -5.63
N ARG A 54 -5.83 -1.06 -5.71
CA ARG A 54 -4.83 0.00 -5.78
C ARG A 54 -4.01 0.10 -4.51
N ALA A 55 -4.65 -0.07 -3.35
CA ALA A 55 -3.96 -0.15 -2.07
C ALA A 55 -2.99 -1.34 -2.03
N ALA A 56 -3.42 -2.49 -2.57
CA ALA A 56 -2.57 -3.68 -2.66
C ALA A 56 -1.33 -3.42 -3.52
N ALA A 57 -1.49 -2.70 -4.63
CA ALA A 57 -0.36 -2.34 -5.49
C ALA A 57 0.64 -1.44 -4.76
N LEU A 58 0.14 -0.45 -3.98
CA LEU A 58 1.01 0.39 -3.14
C LEU A 58 1.74 -0.45 -2.10
N LEU A 59 1.02 -1.28 -1.38
CA LEU A 59 1.58 -2.11 -0.30
C LEU A 59 2.67 -3.03 -0.84
N ASP A 60 2.37 -3.76 -1.91
CA ASP A 60 3.31 -4.69 -2.53
C ASP A 60 4.60 -3.99 -2.94
N ALA A 61 4.49 -2.87 -3.65
CA ALA A 61 5.65 -2.13 -4.12
C ALA A 61 6.48 -1.59 -2.94
N LEU A 62 5.84 -1.01 -1.93
CA LEU A 62 6.57 -0.42 -0.81
C LEU A 62 7.23 -1.47 0.07
N VAL A 63 6.60 -2.62 0.26
CA VAL A 63 7.20 -3.73 1.02
C VAL A 63 8.41 -4.29 0.29
N LEU A 64 8.30 -4.51 -1.02
CA LEU A 64 9.36 -5.17 -1.80
C LEU A 64 10.50 -4.22 -2.16
N LEU A 65 10.22 -2.97 -2.49
CA LEU A 65 11.23 -2.02 -2.97
C LEU A 65 11.99 -1.32 -1.85
N ARG A 66 11.42 -1.26 -0.66
CA ARG A 66 12.07 -0.74 0.54
C ARG A 66 12.73 0.62 0.31
N PRO A 67 11.94 1.67 -0.05
CA PRO A 67 12.52 2.94 -0.48
C PRO A 67 13.14 3.78 0.63
N LEU A 68 12.88 3.46 1.90
CA LEU A 68 13.42 4.21 3.03
C LEU A 68 14.64 3.52 3.62
N ALA A 69 15.43 4.27 4.37
CA ALA A 69 16.59 3.73 5.06
C ALA A 69 16.23 2.64 6.09
N ALA A 70 15.05 2.76 6.71
CA ALA A 70 14.58 1.81 7.71
C ALA A 70 13.06 1.89 7.83
N ARG A 71 12.45 0.98 8.58
CA ARG A 71 11.03 0.97 8.92
C ARG A 71 10.09 0.92 7.71
N ASN A 72 10.54 0.27 6.64
CA ASN A 72 9.75 0.16 5.41
C ASN A 72 8.43 -0.57 5.61
N ALA A 73 8.39 -1.59 6.46
CA ALA A 73 7.16 -2.33 6.73
C ALA A 73 6.10 -1.43 7.40
N PHE A 74 6.52 -0.64 8.38
CA PHE A 74 5.61 0.27 9.06
C PHE A 74 5.14 1.39 8.13
N PHE A 75 6.03 1.91 7.30
CA PHE A 75 5.67 2.90 6.29
C PHE A 75 4.66 2.36 5.29
N ALA A 76 4.92 1.16 4.75
CA ALA A 76 4.03 0.51 3.78
C ALA A 76 2.63 0.29 4.38
N TYR A 77 2.57 -0.19 5.60
CA TYR A 77 1.33 -0.36 6.34
C TYR A 77 0.59 0.98 6.50
N GLY A 78 1.26 2.00 7.01
CA GLY A 78 0.64 3.30 7.27
C GLY A 78 0.14 3.99 6.01
N VAL A 79 0.91 3.93 4.93
CA VAL A 79 0.50 4.46 3.62
C VAL A 79 -0.77 3.75 3.13
N THR A 80 -0.79 2.43 3.25
CA THR A 80 -1.91 1.64 2.75
C THR A 80 -3.19 1.92 3.54
N VAL A 81 -3.09 2.00 4.86
CA VAL A 81 -4.24 2.37 5.70
C VAL A 81 -4.74 3.76 5.31
N ALA A 82 -3.83 4.72 5.18
CA ALA A 82 -4.20 6.09 4.81
C ALA A 82 -4.87 6.15 3.44
N TYR A 83 -4.36 5.39 2.48
CA TYR A 83 -4.94 5.34 1.14
C TYR A 83 -6.37 4.77 1.16
N ILE A 84 -6.57 3.65 1.85
CA ILE A 84 -7.88 3.01 1.94
C ILE A 84 -8.90 3.98 2.58
N ARG A 85 -8.51 4.65 3.65
CA ARG A 85 -9.38 5.62 4.32
C ARG A 85 -9.67 6.84 3.45
N ALA A 86 -8.65 7.36 2.78
CA ALA A 86 -8.83 8.49 1.88
C ALA A 86 -9.72 8.14 0.69
N SER A 87 -9.79 6.86 0.33
CA SER A 87 -10.67 6.35 -0.71
C SER A 87 -12.10 6.11 -0.23
N GLY A 88 -12.41 6.41 1.03
CA GLY A 88 -13.74 6.23 1.60
C GLY A 88 -14.06 4.80 2.03
N ARG A 89 -13.03 3.96 2.19
CA ARG A 89 -13.18 2.58 2.62
C ARG A 89 -12.64 2.38 4.02
N THR A 90 -12.87 1.22 4.59
CA THR A 90 -12.43 0.88 5.94
C THR A 90 -11.47 -0.31 5.90
N VAL A 91 -10.61 -0.37 6.90
CA VAL A 91 -9.69 -1.49 7.09
C VAL A 91 -9.30 -1.53 8.57
N ASP A 92 -9.05 -2.73 9.08
CA ASP A 92 -8.48 -2.91 10.41
C ASP A 92 -7.10 -2.26 10.45
N ASP A 93 -6.87 -1.37 11.41
CA ASP A 93 -5.62 -0.61 11.50
C ASP A 93 -4.68 -1.13 12.60
N ALA A 94 -4.99 -2.25 13.22
CA ALA A 94 -4.09 -2.87 14.18
C ALA A 94 -2.89 -3.46 13.44
N PHE A 95 -1.68 -3.01 13.77
CA PHE A 95 -0.49 -3.46 13.05
C PHE A 95 -0.31 -4.98 13.10
N GLU A 96 -0.70 -5.60 14.19
CA GLU A 96 -0.63 -7.07 14.31
C GLU A 96 -1.37 -7.79 13.19
N SER A 97 -2.48 -7.24 12.74
CA SER A 97 -3.26 -7.83 11.65
C SER A 97 -2.52 -7.77 10.31
N TRP A 98 -1.57 -6.85 10.19
CA TRP A 98 -0.81 -6.64 8.97
C TRP A 98 0.51 -7.40 8.94
N GLU A 99 1.02 -7.84 10.09
CA GLU A 99 2.34 -8.46 10.14
C GLU A 99 2.44 -9.73 9.30
N SER A 100 1.43 -10.60 9.37
CA SER A 100 1.46 -11.83 8.58
C SER A 100 1.30 -11.54 7.08
N LEU A 101 0.48 -10.57 6.73
CA LEU A 101 0.32 -10.14 5.34
C LEU A 101 1.66 -9.63 4.78
N ILE A 102 2.34 -8.75 5.51
CA ILE A 102 3.63 -8.21 5.08
C ILE A 102 4.67 -9.31 4.96
N ARG A 103 4.68 -10.25 5.89
CA ARG A 103 5.58 -11.42 5.83
C ARG A 103 5.35 -12.23 4.57
N ASP A 104 4.09 -12.47 4.23
CA ASP A 104 3.75 -13.25 3.02
C ASP A 104 4.13 -12.50 1.74
N ILE A 105 3.99 -11.17 1.73
CA ILE A 105 4.44 -10.35 0.60
C ILE A 105 5.96 -10.47 0.44
N ARG A 106 6.71 -10.34 1.53
CA ARG A 106 8.18 -10.49 1.50
C ARG A 106 8.61 -11.86 0.99
N GLY A 107 7.84 -12.88 1.31
CA GLY A 107 8.08 -14.24 0.84
C GLY A 107 7.69 -14.48 -0.60
N LEU A 108 7.17 -13.48 -1.30
CA LEU A 108 6.71 -13.56 -2.68
C LEU A 108 5.63 -14.63 -2.88
N ARG A 109 4.78 -14.82 -1.87
CA ARG A 109 3.72 -15.83 -1.89
C ARG A 109 2.39 -15.32 -2.43
N LEU A 110 2.26 -13.99 -2.58
CA LEU A 110 0.99 -13.36 -2.90
C LEU A 110 1.12 -12.51 -4.17
N SER A 111 0.14 -12.63 -5.06
CA SER A 111 -0.03 -11.67 -6.14
C SER A 111 -0.73 -10.40 -5.60
N VAL A 112 -0.77 -9.35 -6.40
CA VAL A 112 -1.51 -8.13 -6.03
C VAL A 112 -2.99 -8.45 -5.82
N TYR A 113 -3.55 -9.38 -6.59
CA TYR A 113 -4.95 -9.81 -6.42
C TYR A 113 -5.16 -10.50 -5.07
N ASP A 114 -4.23 -11.35 -4.66
CA ASP A 114 -4.29 -12.02 -3.36
C ASP A 114 -4.20 -11.01 -2.23
N ILE A 115 -3.32 -10.03 -2.36
CA ILE A 115 -3.17 -8.96 -1.37
C ILE A 115 -4.47 -8.15 -1.26
N ALA A 116 -5.06 -7.80 -2.40
CA ALA A 116 -6.33 -7.07 -2.41
C ALA A 116 -7.44 -7.84 -1.70
N ASP A 117 -7.52 -9.15 -1.92
CA ASP A 117 -8.49 -9.99 -1.23
C ASP A 117 -8.25 -10.03 0.28
N ARG A 118 -6.99 -10.10 0.70
CA ARG A 118 -6.63 -10.02 2.12
C ARG A 118 -7.06 -8.68 2.72
N LEU A 119 -6.84 -7.59 2.02
CA LEU A 119 -7.25 -6.25 2.49
C LEU A 119 -8.77 -6.15 2.60
N ARG A 120 -9.52 -6.70 1.64
CA ARG A 120 -10.98 -6.71 1.72
C ARG A 120 -11.46 -7.51 2.93
N SER A 121 -10.78 -8.60 3.26
CA SER A 121 -11.14 -9.41 4.43
C SER A 121 -10.86 -8.72 5.76
N MET A 122 -10.03 -7.69 5.75
CA MET A 122 -9.72 -6.86 6.91
C MET A 122 -10.65 -5.65 7.06
N GLN A 123 -11.67 -5.56 6.23
CA GLN A 123 -12.62 -4.46 6.28
C GLN A 123 -13.31 -4.44 7.64
N SER A 124 -13.37 -3.26 8.26
CA SER A 124 -14.05 -3.10 9.54
C SER A 124 -15.53 -3.38 9.37
N GLY A 125 -16.06 -4.30 10.16
CA GLY A 125 -17.44 -4.74 10.05
C GLY A 125 -18.40 -3.91 10.89
N ILE A 126 -18.55 -2.66 10.61
CA ILE A 126 -19.50 -1.86 11.35
C ILE A 126 -20.65 -1.48 10.47
#